data_d7b523229a96d7f0b443efe36d87a31c
#
_entry.id   d7b523229a96d7f0b443efe36d87a31c
#
_cell.length_a   1.000
_cell.length_b   1.000
_cell.length_c   1.000
_cell.angle_alpha   90.00
_cell.angle_beta   90.00
_cell.angle_gamma   90.00
#
_symmetry.space_group_name_H-M   'P 1'
#
loop_
_entity.id
_entity.type
_entity.pdbx_description
1 polymer ?
#
loop_
_entity_poly.entity_id
_entity_poly.type
_entity_poly.pdbx_seq_one_letter_code
_entity_poly.pdbx_strand_id
1 'polypeptide(L)'
;PAGFAKTGQDYAGNWLSERRNYSTLEKGLNLTVAKTAVTPDGHLVGNTGDRSVRYVQVAPDVFRDVNTSNRIQFLRDSRGRVVGLASSYGHVVYDRANWFDDPMTFLAALGVLALVCLGALVGAWGRRHAARAGSARMREMRPAARWLLFAVLGWVLFFLAAEIATAAIAAGGAYILFHYPTPGIWIAVVLAYLAALLSLGALWFLPRVWRTGAWGFWRKLRHTAIIALMLFVVVLLVEWKILLAPLTLG
;
A
#
# COMPACT_ATOMS: atom_id res chain seq x y z
N PRO A 1 21.40 -23.63 -16.98
CA PRO A 1 22.65 -24.11 -16.42
C PRO A 1 22.39 -24.78 -15.07
N ALA A 2 23.12 -25.89 -14.81
CA ALA A 2 23.05 -26.55 -13.51
C ALA A 2 23.38 -25.55 -12.39
N GLY A 3 22.50 -25.41 -11.40
CA GLY A 3 22.69 -24.46 -10.29
C GLY A 3 21.97 -23.11 -10.45
N PHE A 4 21.36 -22.80 -11.60
CA PHE A 4 20.65 -21.53 -11.80
C PHE A 4 19.53 -21.30 -10.77
N ALA A 5 18.86 -22.35 -10.30
CA ALA A 5 17.83 -22.25 -9.27
C ALA A 5 18.34 -21.57 -7.98
N LYS A 6 19.64 -21.71 -7.66
CA LYS A 6 20.30 -21.05 -6.50
C LYS A 6 20.80 -19.66 -6.84
N THR A 7 21.49 -19.51 -7.98
CA THR A 7 22.11 -18.23 -8.41
C THR A 7 21.10 -17.27 -9.03
N GLY A 8 19.97 -17.78 -9.52
CA GLY A 8 18.92 -17.01 -10.18
C GLY A 8 18.04 -16.20 -9.23
N GLN A 9 18.11 -16.43 -7.92
CA GLN A 9 17.28 -15.71 -6.94
C GLN A 9 17.51 -14.19 -6.94
N ASP A 10 18.69 -13.74 -7.33
CA ASP A 10 19.01 -12.32 -7.50
C ASP A 10 18.11 -11.64 -8.55
N TYR A 11 17.64 -12.41 -9.53
CA TYR A 11 16.76 -11.92 -10.60
C TYR A 11 15.27 -11.97 -10.25
N ALA A 12 14.91 -12.64 -9.16
CA ALA A 12 13.53 -12.66 -8.69
C ALA A 12 13.18 -11.35 -8.00
N GLY A 13 11.99 -10.82 -8.29
CA GLY A 13 11.54 -9.58 -7.65
C GLY A 13 10.35 -8.92 -8.33
N ASN A 14 9.94 -7.82 -7.75
CA ASN A 14 8.94 -6.91 -8.28
C ASN A 14 9.64 -5.71 -8.92
N TRP A 15 9.15 -5.31 -10.10
CA TRP A 15 9.78 -4.31 -10.94
C TRP A 15 8.76 -3.25 -11.31
N LEU A 16 9.10 -1.99 -11.08
CA LEU A 16 8.24 -0.83 -11.34
C LEU A 16 8.78 -0.07 -12.54
N SER A 17 7.93 0.24 -13.51
CA SER A 17 8.33 0.99 -14.70
C SER A 17 8.87 2.36 -14.33
N GLU A 18 9.99 2.79 -14.92
CA GLU A 18 10.52 4.16 -14.80
C GLU A 18 9.59 5.20 -15.42
N ARG A 19 8.67 4.80 -16.28
CA ARG A 19 7.66 5.70 -16.87
C ARG A 19 6.49 5.99 -15.93
N ARG A 20 6.51 5.46 -14.68
CA ARG A 20 5.45 5.74 -13.70
C ARG A 20 5.54 7.17 -13.19
N ASN A 21 4.42 7.72 -12.76
CA ASN A 21 4.40 8.99 -12.04
C ASN A 21 5.02 8.85 -10.65
N TYR A 22 5.96 9.72 -10.30
CA TYR A 22 6.68 9.69 -9.03
C TYR A 22 6.21 10.75 -8.04
N SER A 23 5.71 11.89 -8.55
CA SER A 23 5.51 13.10 -7.75
C SER A 23 4.06 13.54 -7.65
N THR A 24 3.17 13.01 -8.50
CA THR A 24 1.77 13.44 -8.56
C THR A 24 0.82 12.39 -7.97
N LEU A 25 -0.44 12.78 -7.78
CA LEU A 25 -1.51 11.91 -7.27
C LEU A 25 -1.69 10.63 -8.10
N GLU A 26 -1.34 10.67 -9.39
CA GLU A 26 -1.40 9.52 -10.30
C GLU A 26 -0.44 8.38 -9.89
N LYS A 27 0.54 8.63 -9.01
CA LYS A 27 1.35 7.56 -8.41
C LYS A 27 0.46 6.50 -7.77
N GLY A 28 -0.63 6.92 -7.12
CA GLY A 28 -1.61 6.01 -6.50
C GLY A 28 -2.37 5.09 -7.47
N LEU A 29 -2.37 5.39 -8.79
CA LEU A 29 -2.96 4.53 -9.82
C LEU A 29 -1.97 3.53 -10.40
N ASN A 30 -0.67 3.67 -10.16
CA ASN A 30 0.38 2.80 -10.69
C ASN A 30 0.52 1.51 -9.86
N LEU A 31 -0.54 0.73 -9.82
CA LEU A 31 -0.58 -0.55 -9.09
C LEU A 31 -0.03 -1.73 -9.91
N THR A 32 0.41 -1.48 -11.15
CA THR A 32 0.93 -2.54 -12.03
C THR A 32 2.41 -2.77 -11.75
N VAL A 33 2.76 -4.04 -11.54
CA VAL A 33 4.11 -4.51 -11.25
C VAL A 33 4.47 -5.60 -12.25
N ALA A 34 5.63 -5.50 -12.89
CA ALA A 34 6.23 -6.63 -13.55
C ALA A 34 6.90 -7.53 -12.49
N LYS A 35 6.70 -8.83 -12.56
CA LYS A 35 7.26 -9.79 -11.59
C LYS A 35 8.19 -10.74 -12.30
N THR A 36 9.31 -11.06 -11.68
CA THR A 36 10.16 -12.16 -12.10
C THR A 36 10.30 -13.16 -10.96
N ALA A 37 10.33 -14.44 -11.30
CA ALA A 37 10.50 -15.54 -10.36
C ALA A 37 11.38 -16.62 -10.98
N VAL A 38 12.10 -17.35 -10.15
CA VAL A 38 12.86 -18.53 -10.56
C VAL A 38 12.02 -19.76 -10.22
N THR A 39 11.77 -20.58 -11.24
CA THR A 39 11.02 -21.82 -11.07
C THR A 39 11.92 -22.94 -10.49
N PRO A 40 11.36 -23.98 -9.85
CA PRO A 40 12.12 -25.09 -9.28
C PRO A 40 12.99 -25.83 -10.32
N ASP A 41 12.54 -25.87 -11.58
CA ASP A 41 13.24 -26.44 -12.74
C ASP A 41 14.36 -25.52 -13.29
N GLY A 42 14.63 -24.39 -12.63
CA GLY A 42 15.76 -23.51 -12.94
C GLY A 42 15.53 -22.61 -14.17
N HIS A 43 14.31 -22.18 -14.38
CA HIS A 43 13.98 -21.18 -15.40
C HIS A 43 13.58 -19.85 -14.76
N LEU A 44 13.88 -18.75 -15.43
CA LEU A 44 13.34 -17.44 -15.08
C LEU A 44 11.99 -17.27 -15.76
N VAL A 45 10.97 -16.92 -14.99
CA VAL A 45 9.63 -16.58 -15.48
C VAL A 45 9.34 -15.13 -15.16
N GLY A 46 8.89 -14.38 -16.15
CA GLY A 46 8.43 -13.00 -15.96
C GLY A 46 6.94 -12.89 -16.22
N ASN A 47 6.21 -12.18 -15.35
CA ASN A 47 4.80 -11.87 -15.54
C ASN A 47 4.64 -10.38 -15.73
N THR A 48 3.99 -9.96 -16.82
CA THR A 48 3.59 -8.59 -17.09
C THR A 48 2.11 -8.61 -17.44
N GLY A 49 1.27 -8.15 -16.53
CA GLY A 49 -0.17 -8.33 -16.62
C GLY A 49 -0.54 -9.82 -16.61
N ASP A 50 -1.42 -10.23 -17.52
CA ASP A 50 -1.91 -11.63 -17.62
C ASP A 50 -0.97 -12.57 -18.39
N ARG A 51 0.15 -12.06 -18.90
CA ARG A 51 1.10 -12.85 -19.67
C ARG A 51 2.24 -13.35 -18.81
N SER A 52 2.44 -14.65 -18.81
CA SER A 52 3.62 -15.31 -18.25
C SER A 52 4.58 -15.66 -19.37
N VAL A 53 5.82 -15.22 -19.26
CA VAL A 53 6.89 -15.45 -20.24
C VAL A 53 8.02 -16.22 -19.57
N ARG A 54 8.46 -17.30 -20.23
CA ARG A 54 9.63 -18.06 -19.79
C ARG A 54 10.87 -17.54 -20.51
N TYR A 55 11.95 -17.36 -19.76
CA TYR A 55 13.20 -16.84 -20.26
C TYR A 55 14.35 -17.86 -20.09
N VAL A 56 15.26 -17.86 -21.04
CA VAL A 56 16.54 -18.60 -20.98
C VAL A 56 17.70 -17.62 -20.95
N GLN A 57 18.67 -17.87 -20.12
CA GLN A 57 19.88 -17.05 -20.03
C GLN A 57 20.74 -17.26 -21.30
N VAL A 58 21.06 -16.18 -21.99
CA VAL A 58 21.88 -16.18 -23.21
C VAL A 58 23.26 -15.52 -23.02
N ALA A 59 23.38 -14.65 -22.01
CA ALA A 59 24.65 -14.06 -21.57
C ALA A 59 24.53 -13.68 -20.07
N PRO A 60 25.62 -13.28 -19.41
CA PRO A 60 25.54 -12.75 -18.05
C PRO A 60 24.48 -11.64 -17.96
N ASP A 61 23.56 -11.75 -17.02
CA ASP A 61 22.44 -10.83 -16.77
C ASP A 61 21.48 -10.62 -17.96
N VAL A 62 21.65 -11.36 -19.10
CA VAL A 62 20.79 -11.24 -20.29
C VAL A 62 20.00 -12.50 -20.50
N PHE A 63 18.69 -12.34 -20.65
CA PHE A 63 17.74 -13.43 -20.83
C PHE A 63 16.90 -13.20 -22.09
N ARG A 64 16.63 -14.27 -22.82
CA ARG A 64 15.77 -14.24 -24.02
C ARG A 64 14.49 -15.01 -23.74
N ASP A 65 13.38 -14.47 -24.21
CA ASP A 65 12.09 -15.16 -24.27
C ASP A 65 12.24 -16.45 -25.14
N VAL A 66 11.75 -17.58 -24.63
CA VAL A 66 11.82 -18.87 -25.34
C VAL A 66 11.01 -18.88 -26.65
N ASN A 67 9.95 -18.07 -26.74
CA ASN A 67 9.02 -18.06 -27.86
C ASN A 67 9.28 -16.92 -28.86
N THR A 68 10.12 -15.92 -28.48
CA THR A 68 10.37 -14.74 -29.32
C THR A 68 11.86 -14.37 -29.29
N SER A 69 12.23 -13.34 -30.07
CA SER A 69 13.56 -12.74 -30.04
C SER A 69 13.73 -11.69 -28.93
N ASN A 70 12.69 -11.41 -28.17
CA ASN A 70 12.71 -10.40 -27.12
C ASN A 70 13.70 -10.79 -26.01
N ARG A 71 14.39 -9.78 -25.51
CA ARG A 71 15.40 -9.93 -24.45
C ARG A 71 15.07 -9.02 -23.29
N ILE A 72 15.47 -9.47 -22.10
CA ILE A 72 15.53 -8.67 -20.90
C ILE A 72 16.95 -8.70 -20.39
N GLN A 73 17.41 -7.58 -19.84
CA GLN A 73 18.71 -7.43 -19.22
C GLN A 73 18.56 -6.87 -17.82
N PHE A 74 19.15 -7.55 -16.87
CA PHE A 74 19.23 -7.04 -15.50
C PHE A 74 20.41 -6.09 -15.33
N LEU A 75 20.16 -5.00 -14.62
CA LEU A 75 21.14 -3.96 -14.35
C LEU A 75 21.65 -4.12 -12.92
N ARG A 76 22.98 -4.03 -12.75
CA ARG A 76 23.62 -4.13 -11.43
C ARG A 76 24.18 -2.78 -10.98
N ASP A 77 24.12 -2.55 -9.67
CA ASP A 77 24.80 -1.41 -9.04
C ASP A 77 26.31 -1.68 -8.88
N SER A 78 27.03 -0.68 -8.38
CA SER A 78 28.49 -0.78 -8.11
C SER A 78 28.86 -1.86 -7.09
N ARG A 79 27.91 -2.39 -6.35
CA ARG A 79 28.07 -3.48 -5.37
C ARG A 79 27.66 -4.84 -5.95
N GLY A 80 27.34 -4.92 -7.24
CA GLY A 80 26.94 -6.14 -7.93
C GLY A 80 25.49 -6.58 -7.65
N ARG A 81 24.65 -5.79 -6.97
CA ARG A 81 23.26 -6.12 -6.69
C ARG A 81 22.39 -5.79 -7.90
N VAL A 82 21.44 -6.65 -8.24
CA VAL A 82 20.47 -6.41 -9.30
C VAL A 82 19.47 -5.34 -8.83
N VAL A 83 19.46 -4.19 -9.50
CA VAL A 83 18.66 -3.01 -9.14
C VAL A 83 17.68 -2.59 -10.21
N GLY A 84 17.87 -3.05 -11.44
CA GLY A 84 17.01 -2.69 -12.57
C GLY A 84 16.82 -3.81 -13.57
N LEU A 85 15.86 -3.63 -14.46
CA LEU A 85 15.49 -4.53 -15.54
C LEU A 85 15.20 -3.70 -16.80
N ALA A 86 16.00 -3.87 -17.83
CA ALA A 86 15.75 -3.30 -19.15
C ALA A 86 15.08 -4.34 -20.06
N SER A 87 14.03 -3.94 -20.77
CA SER A 87 13.33 -4.81 -21.71
C SER A 87 13.48 -4.29 -23.13
N SER A 88 13.80 -5.17 -24.07
CA SER A 88 13.76 -4.84 -25.50
C SER A 88 12.33 -4.65 -25.99
N TYR A 89 11.35 -5.14 -25.25
CA TYR A 89 9.94 -4.95 -25.54
C TYR A 89 9.51 -3.55 -25.10
N GLY A 90 9.31 -2.64 -26.06
CA GLY A 90 8.84 -1.29 -25.80
C GLY A 90 9.88 -0.33 -25.22
N HIS A 91 11.16 -0.69 -25.17
CA HIS A 91 12.25 0.15 -24.64
C HIS A 91 11.92 0.71 -23.25
N VAL A 92 11.48 -0.14 -22.36
CA VAL A 92 11.10 0.21 -20.99
C VAL A 92 12.16 -0.28 -20.03
N VAL A 93 12.53 0.61 -19.12
CA VAL A 93 13.37 0.28 -17.96
C VAL A 93 12.49 0.20 -16.72
N TYR A 94 12.84 -0.70 -15.85
CA TYR A 94 12.13 -0.94 -14.60
C TYR A 94 13.12 -0.88 -13.44
N ASP A 95 12.74 -0.23 -12.36
CA ASP A 95 13.44 -0.25 -11.09
C ASP A 95 12.98 -1.40 -10.24
N ARG A 96 13.88 -1.95 -9.42
CA ARG A 96 13.49 -2.91 -8.40
C ARG A 96 12.63 -2.23 -7.35
N ALA A 97 11.40 -2.74 -7.14
CA ALA A 97 10.51 -2.21 -6.14
C ALA A 97 11.14 -2.40 -4.75
N ASN A 98 11.24 -1.31 -3.99
CA ASN A 98 11.44 -1.41 -2.55
C ASN A 98 10.10 -1.70 -1.87
N TRP A 99 10.13 -2.12 -0.61
CA TRP A 99 8.90 -2.53 0.07
C TRP A 99 7.88 -1.40 0.28
N PHE A 100 8.31 -0.12 0.33
CA PHE A 100 7.42 1.04 0.42
C PHE A 100 6.74 1.37 -0.92
N ASP A 101 7.45 1.12 -2.03
CA ASP A 101 6.93 1.36 -3.38
C ASP A 101 6.22 0.12 -3.96
N ASP A 102 6.22 -1.01 -3.26
CA ASP A 102 5.54 -2.22 -3.72
C ASP A 102 4.02 -2.08 -3.54
N PRO A 103 3.23 -2.10 -4.63
CA PRO A 103 1.78 -2.03 -4.56
C PRO A 103 1.14 -3.10 -3.66
N MET A 104 1.72 -4.29 -3.59
CA MET A 104 1.20 -5.36 -2.73
C MET A 104 1.34 -5.01 -1.25
N THR A 105 2.47 -4.41 -0.85
CA THR A 105 2.67 -3.90 0.52
C THR A 105 1.66 -2.79 0.84
N PHE A 106 1.47 -1.86 -0.09
CA PHE A 106 0.51 -0.78 0.06
C PHE A 106 -0.93 -1.30 0.22
N LEU A 107 -1.38 -2.15 -0.70
CA LEU A 107 -2.72 -2.74 -0.66
C LEU A 107 -2.93 -3.63 0.57
N ALA A 108 -1.93 -4.41 0.96
CA ALA A 108 -1.99 -5.24 2.17
C ALA A 108 -2.14 -4.37 3.43
N ALA A 109 -1.38 -3.28 3.55
CA ALA A 109 -1.50 -2.35 4.68
C ALA A 109 -2.88 -1.70 4.75
N LEU A 110 -3.44 -1.27 3.62
CA LEU A 110 -4.80 -0.74 3.52
C LEU A 110 -5.83 -1.81 3.93
N GLY A 111 -5.71 -3.03 3.41
CA GLY A 111 -6.62 -4.15 3.74
C GLY A 111 -6.60 -4.51 5.22
N VAL A 112 -5.40 -4.60 5.83
CA VAL A 112 -5.26 -4.86 7.27
C VAL A 112 -5.89 -3.72 8.08
N LEU A 113 -5.65 -2.45 7.72
CA LEU A 113 -6.28 -1.33 8.40
C LEU A 113 -7.82 -1.35 8.27
N ALA A 114 -8.35 -1.68 7.09
CA ALA A 114 -9.79 -1.80 6.88
C ALA A 114 -10.41 -2.86 7.79
N LEU A 115 -9.81 -4.06 7.88
CA LEU A 115 -10.25 -5.13 8.77
C LEU A 115 -10.19 -4.71 10.25
N VAL A 116 -9.13 -4.03 10.67
CA VAL A 116 -8.96 -3.52 12.03
C VAL A 116 -10.03 -2.45 12.35
N CYS A 117 -10.32 -1.57 11.41
CA CYS A 117 -11.38 -0.57 11.56
C CYS A 117 -12.77 -1.23 11.71
N LEU A 118 -13.10 -2.21 10.88
CA LEU A 118 -14.35 -2.98 10.99
C LEU A 118 -14.45 -3.70 12.34
N GLY A 119 -13.38 -4.39 12.77
CA GLY A 119 -13.31 -5.03 14.07
C GLY A 119 -13.46 -4.05 15.26
N ALA A 120 -12.90 -2.84 15.12
CA ALA A 120 -13.06 -1.78 16.12
C ALA A 120 -14.50 -1.26 16.21
N LEU A 121 -15.20 -1.11 15.07
CA LEU A 121 -16.62 -0.72 15.02
C LEU A 121 -17.52 -1.77 15.65
N VAL A 122 -17.35 -3.05 15.28
CA VAL A 122 -18.10 -4.19 15.88
C VAL A 122 -17.90 -4.21 17.39
N GLY A 123 -16.63 -4.09 17.83
CA GLY A 123 -16.30 -4.03 19.25
C GLY A 123 -16.86 -2.80 19.97
N ALA A 124 -16.97 -1.65 19.30
CA ALA A 124 -17.63 -0.46 19.86
C ALA A 124 -19.13 -0.64 20.00
N TRP A 125 -19.78 -1.26 19.00
CA TRP A 125 -21.21 -1.57 19.01
C TRP A 125 -21.57 -2.52 20.14
N GLY A 126 -20.87 -3.65 20.28
CA GLY A 126 -21.09 -4.59 21.37
C GLY A 126 -20.95 -3.98 22.77
N ARG A 127 -20.02 -3.03 22.94
CA ARG A 127 -19.82 -2.31 24.21
C ARG A 127 -20.91 -1.30 24.54
N ARG A 128 -21.65 -0.77 23.57
CA ARG A 128 -22.76 0.16 23.81
C ARG A 128 -23.85 -0.46 24.69
N HIS A 129 -24.09 -1.74 24.55
CA HIS A 129 -25.05 -2.48 25.35
C HIS A 129 -24.55 -2.78 26.77
N ALA A 130 -23.24 -2.92 26.97
CA ALA A 130 -22.63 -3.23 28.28
C ALA A 130 -22.25 -1.98 29.11
N ALA A 131 -22.22 -0.77 28.51
CA ALA A 131 -21.58 0.41 29.09
C ALA A 131 -22.47 1.22 30.07
N ARG A 132 -23.66 0.77 30.46
CA ARG A 132 -24.54 1.53 31.37
C ARG A 132 -24.04 1.56 32.82
N ALA A 133 -23.11 0.70 33.23
CA ALA A 133 -22.61 0.53 34.59
C ALA A 133 -21.12 0.90 34.80
N GLY A 134 -20.59 1.87 34.03
CA GLY A 134 -19.15 2.19 34.07
C GLY A 134 -18.70 3.00 35.30
N SER A 135 -17.59 2.59 35.94
CA SER A 135 -16.92 3.28 37.05
C SER A 135 -16.43 4.70 36.65
N ALA A 136 -16.18 5.57 37.66
CA ALA A 136 -15.66 6.92 37.46
C ALA A 136 -14.36 6.93 36.62
N ARG A 137 -13.44 5.96 36.87
CA ARG A 137 -12.19 5.78 36.10
C ARG A 137 -12.43 5.46 34.61
N MET A 138 -13.51 4.74 34.30
CA MET A 138 -13.86 4.42 32.92
C MET A 138 -14.42 5.65 32.17
N ARG A 139 -15.04 6.58 32.89
CA ARG A 139 -15.51 7.87 32.36
C ARG A 139 -14.37 8.78 31.93
N GLU A 140 -13.26 8.73 32.66
CA GLU A 140 -12.05 9.51 32.34
C GLU A 140 -11.40 9.12 30.99
N MET A 141 -11.56 7.87 30.56
CA MET A 141 -11.05 7.36 29.28
C MET A 141 -12.00 7.52 28.09
N ARG A 142 -13.20 8.09 28.31
CA ARG A 142 -14.18 8.33 27.22
C ARG A 142 -13.62 9.21 26.10
N PRO A 143 -12.86 10.31 26.37
CA PRO A 143 -12.29 11.12 25.29
C PRO A 143 -11.35 10.30 24.39
N ALA A 144 -10.40 9.56 24.96
CA ALA A 144 -9.48 8.72 24.19
C ALA A 144 -10.22 7.68 23.33
N ALA A 145 -11.23 7.01 23.90
CA ALA A 145 -12.04 6.05 23.16
C ALA A 145 -12.88 6.71 22.05
N ARG A 146 -13.38 7.93 22.26
CA ARG A 146 -14.14 8.69 21.24
C ARG A 146 -13.24 9.15 20.10
N TRP A 147 -12.06 9.68 20.40
CA TRP A 147 -11.12 10.10 19.38
C TRP A 147 -10.65 8.93 18.51
N LEU A 148 -10.37 7.76 19.10
CA LEU A 148 -10.09 6.58 18.33
C LEU A 148 -11.29 6.18 17.46
N LEU A 149 -12.52 6.26 17.97
CA LEU A 149 -13.71 5.96 17.18
C LEU A 149 -13.88 6.94 16.01
N PHE A 150 -13.63 8.23 16.21
CA PHE A 150 -13.67 9.21 15.11
C PHE A 150 -12.59 8.93 14.07
N ALA A 151 -11.37 8.56 14.48
CA ALA A 151 -10.32 8.15 13.56
C ALA A 151 -10.75 6.90 12.75
N VAL A 152 -11.29 5.88 13.41
CA VAL A 152 -11.83 4.68 12.75
C VAL A 152 -12.90 5.04 11.73
N LEU A 153 -13.86 5.90 12.10
CA LEU A 153 -14.92 6.35 11.18
C LEU A 153 -14.34 7.14 9.99
N GLY A 154 -13.36 8.01 10.24
CA GLY A 154 -12.66 8.73 9.17
C GLY A 154 -12.02 7.77 8.15
N TRP A 155 -11.34 6.73 8.63
CA TRP A 155 -10.76 5.71 7.76
C TRP A 155 -11.82 4.90 7.00
N VAL A 156 -12.92 4.54 7.63
CA VAL A 156 -14.01 3.83 6.93
C VAL A 156 -14.62 4.70 5.83
N LEU A 157 -14.83 5.99 6.08
CA LEU A 157 -15.33 6.92 5.06
C LEU A 157 -14.32 7.07 3.91
N PHE A 158 -13.02 7.14 4.22
CA PHE A 158 -11.97 7.14 3.20
C PHE A 158 -12.03 5.89 2.33
N PHE A 159 -12.09 4.68 2.93
CA PHE A 159 -12.17 3.44 2.16
C PHE A 159 -13.41 3.38 1.28
N LEU A 160 -14.57 3.76 1.78
CA LEU A 160 -15.80 3.80 0.99
C LEU A 160 -15.68 4.76 -0.20
N ALA A 161 -15.12 5.95 0.01
CA ALA A 161 -14.91 6.92 -1.07
C ALA A 161 -13.87 6.43 -2.09
N ALA A 162 -12.78 5.80 -1.63
CA ALA A 162 -11.76 5.24 -2.50
C ALA A 162 -12.31 4.10 -3.37
N GLU A 163 -13.13 3.19 -2.79
CA GLU A 163 -13.79 2.11 -3.53
C GLU A 163 -14.77 2.66 -4.58
N ILE A 164 -15.60 3.64 -4.21
CA ILE A 164 -16.52 4.28 -5.15
C ILE A 164 -15.75 4.97 -6.29
N ALA A 165 -14.67 5.69 -5.98
CA ALA A 165 -13.83 6.34 -6.97
C ALA A 165 -13.18 5.32 -7.92
N THR A 166 -12.64 4.21 -7.37
CA THR A 166 -12.02 3.13 -8.15
C THR A 166 -13.04 2.43 -9.04
N ALA A 167 -14.22 2.12 -8.52
CA ALA A 167 -15.31 1.53 -9.29
C ALA A 167 -15.77 2.46 -10.44
N ALA A 168 -15.86 3.77 -10.20
CA ALA A 168 -16.19 4.75 -11.23
C ALA A 168 -15.11 4.81 -12.32
N ILE A 169 -13.82 4.73 -11.95
CA ILE A 169 -12.69 4.65 -12.90
C ILE A 169 -12.81 3.39 -13.76
N ALA A 170 -13.07 2.25 -13.14
CA ALA A 170 -13.22 0.98 -13.84
C ALA A 170 -14.40 1.00 -14.83
N ALA A 171 -15.51 1.63 -14.46
CA ALA A 171 -16.70 1.74 -15.31
C ALA A 171 -16.54 2.77 -16.44
N GLY A 172 -15.81 3.86 -16.22
CA GLY A 172 -15.68 4.97 -17.17
C GLY A 172 -14.63 4.78 -18.26
N GLY A 173 -13.78 3.76 -18.14
CA GLY A 173 -12.77 3.43 -19.16
C GLY A 173 -11.83 4.59 -19.49
N ALA A 174 -11.41 4.69 -20.77
CA ALA A 174 -10.45 5.68 -21.23
C ALA A 174 -10.91 7.13 -21.06
N TYR A 175 -12.23 7.40 -21.00
CA TYR A 175 -12.77 8.75 -20.81
C TYR A 175 -12.28 9.40 -19.50
N ILE A 176 -12.11 8.62 -18.46
CA ILE A 176 -11.65 9.12 -17.15
C ILE A 176 -10.21 9.62 -17.19
N LEU A 177 -9.36 9.06 -18.06
CA LEU A 177 -7.97 9.50 -18.20
C LEU A 177 -7.86 10.97 -18.62
N PHE A 178 -8.85 11.50 -19.34
CA PHE A 178 -8.90 12.91 -19.77
C PHE A 178 -9.47 13.85 -18.70
N HIS A 179 -10.12 13.32 -17.67
CA HIS A 179 -10.79 14.10 -16.62
C HIS A 179 -10.24 13.77 -15.21
N TYR A 180 -9.02 13.26 -15.18
CA TYR A 180 -8.32 12.95 -13.92
C TYR A 180 -7.71 14.22 -13.30
N PRO A 181 -7.78 14.42 -11.97
CA PRO A 181 -8.51 13.59 -11.00
C PRO A 181 -10.01 13.89 -10.98
N THR A 182 -10.82 12.83 -10.94
CA THR A 182 -12.28 12.95 -10.87
C THR A 182 -12.75 13.52 -9.54
N PRO A 183 -13.98 14.07 -9.43
CA PRO A 183 -14.52 14.55 -8.15
C PRO A 183 -14.52 13.46 -7.05
N GLY A 184 -14.74 12.20 -7.40
CA GLY A 184 -14.67 11.07 -6.45
C GLY A 184 -13.29 10.88 -5.85
N ILE A 185 -12.23 11.06 -6.64
CA ILE A 185 -10.84 11.02 -6.16
C ILE A 185 -10.57 12.17 -5.20
N TRP A 186 -11.01 13.40 -5.52
CA TRP A 186 -10.87 14.54 -4.63
C TRP A 186 -11.57 14.31 -3.29
N ILE A 187 -12.77 13.75 -3.28
CA ILE A 187 -13.48 13.39 -2.05
C ILE A 187 -12.66 12.37 -1.25
N ALA A 188 -12.12 11.33 -1.89
CA ALA A 188 -11.28 10.35 -1.22
C ALA A 188 -10.01 10.99 -0.62
N VAL A 189 -9.35 11.90 -1.34
CA VAL A 189 -8.18 12.64 -0.85
C VAL A 189 -8.52 13.50 0.37
N VAL A 190 -9.62 14.26 0.33
CA VAL A 190 -10.08 15.07 1.48
C VAL A 190 -10.36 14.19 2.69
N LEU A 191 -11.01 13.04 2.49
CA LEU A 191 -11.28 12.09 3.57
C LEU A 191 -10.00 11.42 4.09
N ALA A 192 -8.97 11.20 3.24
CA ALA A 192 -7.65 10.75 3.67
C ALA A 192 -6.98 11.77 4.61
N TYR A 193 -7.02 13.07 4.28
CA TYR A 193 -6.54 14.13 5.17
C TYR A 193 -7.29 14.16 6.49
N LEU A 194 -8.62 14.06 6.46
CA LEU A 194 -9.44 14.01 7.66
C LEU A 194 -9.08 12.79 8.53
N ALA A 195 -8.95 11.60 7.94
CA ALA A 195 -8.56 10.39 8.64
C ALA A 195 -7.16 10.51 9.28
N ALA A 196 -6.21 11.11 8.56
CA ALA A 196 -4.86 11.38 9.07
C ALA A 196 -4.89 12.33 10.29
N LEU A 197 -5.62 13.44 10.19
CA LEU A 197 -5.77 14.41 11.31
C LEU A 197 -6.44 13.76 12.52
N LEU A 198 -7.48 12.98 12.32
CA LEU A 198 -8.15 12.26 13.42
C LEU A 198 -7.24 11.20 14.06
N SER A 199 -6.36 10.56 13.27
CA SER A 199 -5.35 9.62 13.79
C SER A 199 -4.31 10.32 14.64
N LEU A 200 -3.86 11.51 14.25
CA LEU A 200 -2.98 12.36 15.06
C LEU A 200 -3.68 12.84 16.34
N GLY A 201 -4.96 13.19 16.25
CA GLY A 201 -5.77 13.51 17.43
C GLY A 201 -5.88 12.32 18.41
N ALA A 202 -6.04 11.09 17.90
CA ALA A 202 -6.03 9.90 18.72
C ALA A 202 -4.66 9.64 19.38
N LEU A 203 -3.56 9.92 18.68
CA LEU A 203 -2.19 9.83 19.21
C LEU A 203 -1.99 10.75 20.41
N TRP A 204 -2.55 11.97 20.40
CA TRP A 204 -2.45 12.93 21.50
C TRP A 204 -2.92 12.37 22.83
N PHE A 205 -3.89 11.45 22.82
CA PHE A 205 -4.42 10.82 24.04
C PHE A 205 -3.60 9.62 24.52
N LEU A 206 -2.61 9.15 23.76
CA LEU A 206 -1.87 7.92 24.07
C LEU A 206 -1.10 8.00 25.41
N PRO A 207 -0.39 9.10 25.76
CA PRO A 207 0.28 9.21 27.05
C PRO A 207 -0.71 9.08 28.22
N ARG A 208 -1.91 9.65 28.10
CA ARG A 208 -2.96 9.56 29.12
C ARG A 208 -3.47 8.14 29.29
N VAL A 209 -3.62 7.39 28.19
CA VAL A 209 -4.03 5.97 28.21
C VAL A 209 -3.03 5.11 28.99
N TRP A 210 -1.73 5.39 28.85
CA TRP A 210 -0.71 4.62 29.56
C TRP A 210 -0.54 5.01 31.02
N ARG A 211 -0.72 6.29 31.37
CA ARG A 211 -0.58 6.79 32.74
C ARG A 211 -1.73 6.38 33.66
N THR A 212 -2.93 6.20 33.13
CA THR A 212 -4.10 5.84 33.94
C THR A 212 -4.21 4.32 34.14
N GLY A 213 -4.62 3.92 35.34
CA GLY A 213 -4.92 2.51 35.66
C GLY A 213 -6.30 2.02 35.20
N ALA A 214 -7.05 2.83 34.40
CA ALA A 214 -8.42 2.55 34.03
C ALA A 214 -8.59 1.38 33.04
N TRP A 215 -7.58 1.10 32.23
CA TRP A 215 -7.57 0.03 31.24
C TRP A 215 -6.50 -1.01 31.56
N GLY A 216 -6.83 -2.31 31.39
CA GLY A 216 -5.86 -3.38 31.47
C GLY A 216 -4.84 -3.29 30.31
N PHE A 217 -3.69 -3.93 30.51
CA PHE A 217 -2.54 -3.93 29.59
C PHE A 217 -2.94 -4.24 28.14
N TRP A 218 -3.67 -5.32 27.88
CA TRP A 218 -4.08 -5.73 26.53
C TRP A 218 -4.97 -4.70 25.81
N ARG A 219 -5.81 -3.99 26.56
CA ARG A 219 -6.63 -2.92 26.01
C ARG A 219 -5.80 -1.71 25.60
N LYS A 220 -4.79 -1.32 26.41
CA LYS A 220 -3.85 -0.27 26.10
C LYS A 220 -3.02 -0.64 24.87
N LEU A 221 -2.47 -1.86 24.85
CA LEU A 221 -1.67 -2.38 23.74
C LEU A 221 -2.47 -2.35 22.42
N ARG A 222 -3.70 -2.87 22.42
CA ARG A 222 -4.56 -2.85 21.25
C ARG A 222 -4.86 -1.41 20.77
N HIS A 223 -5.14 -0.51 21.69
CA HIS A 223 -5.38 0.91 21.37
C HIS A 223 -4.15 1.54 20.69
N THR A 224 -2.98 1.30 21.25
CA THR A 224 -1.69 1.77 20.70
C THR A 224 -1.44 1.15 19.31
N ALA A 225 -1.64 -0.16 19.15
CA ALA A 225 -1.41 -0.86 17.88
C ALA A 225 -2.32 -0.34 16.75
N ILE A 226 -3.58 -0.05 17.05
CA ILE A 226 -4.51 0.53 16.07
C ILE A 226 -4.02 1.91 15.62
N ILE A 227 -3.63 2.79 16.56
CA ILE A 227 -3.10 4.12 16.22
C ILE A 227 -1.79 4.00 15.43
N ALA A 228 -0.88 3.12 15.83
CA ALA A 228 0.38 2.89 15.12
C ALA A 228 0.15 2.42 13.68
N LEU A 229 -0.81 1.50 13.46
CA LEU A 229 -1.18 1.05 12.12
C LEU A 229 -1.79 2.19 11.29
N MET A 230 -2.67 3.01 11.87
CA MET A 230 -3.23 4.18 11.18
C MET A 230 -2.13 5.15 10.74
N LEU A 231 -1.18 5.47 11.62
CA LEU A 231 -0.06 6.37 11.31
C LEU A 231 0.89 5.76 10.28
N PHE A 232 1.14 4.45 10.35
CA PHE A 232 1.90 3.75 9.33
C PHE A 232 1.25 3.89 7.95
N VAL A 233 -0.08 3.69 7.84
CA VAL A 233 -0.81 3.90 6.58
C VAL A 233 -0.77 5.37 6.14
N VAL A 234 -0.82 6.34 7.07
CA VAL A 234 -0.62 7.76 6.72
C VAL A 234 0.74 7.98 6.06
N VAL A 235 1.82 7.38 6.58
CA VAL A 235 3.16 7.45 5.95
C VAL A 235 3.13 6.86 4.55
N LEU A 236 2.47 5.70 4.35
CA LEU A 236 2.31 5.11 3.03
C LEU A 236 1.51 6.02 2.08
N LEU A 237 0.42 6.66 2.55
CA LEU A 237 -0.35 7.60 1.71
C LEU A 237 0.47 8.82 1.28
N VAL A 238 1.41 9.29 2.13
CA VAL A 238 2.38 10.34 1.76
C VAL A 238 3.36 9.84 0.71
N GLU A 239 3.93 8.66 0.91
CA GLU A 239 4.87 8.04 -0.04
C GLU A 239 4.20 7.81 -1.40
N TRP A 240 2.95 7.36 -1.40
CA TRP A 240 2.15 7.14 -2.61
C TRP A 240 1.51 8.40 -3.18
N LYS A 241 1.88 9.61 -2.66
CA LYS A 241 1.42 10.92 -3.14
C LYS A 241 -0.10 11.11 -3.10
N ILE A 242 -0.80 10.35 -2.29
CA ILE A 242 -2.22 10.58 -2.01
C ILE A 242 -2.37 11.74 -1.03
N LEU A 243 -1.44 11.84 -0.08
CA LEU A 243 -1.26 13.00 0.80
C LEU A 243 0.00 13.76 0.37
N LEU A 244 -0.03 15.09 0.52
CA LEU A 244 1.08 16.00 0.22
C LEU A 244 1.57 15.93 -1.23
N ALA A 245 0.73 15.47 -2.18
CA ALA A 245 1.03 15.65 -3.59
C ALA A 245 1.10 17.15 -3.90
N PRO A 246 2.08 17.61 -4.72
CA PRO A 246 2.01 18.95 -5.25
C PRO A 246 0.73 19.10 -6.08
N LEU A 247 -0.11 20.06 -5.72
CA LEU A 247 -1.30 20.41 -6.49
C LEU A 247 -0.84 21.18 -7.74
N THR A 248 -0.27 20.50 -8.69
CA THR A 248 -0.08 21.04 -10.03
C THR A 248 -1.44 20.99 -10.72
N LEU A 249 -2.16 22.11 -10.64
CA LEU A 249 -3.23 22.40 -11.58
C LEU A 249 -2.55 22.52 -12.95
N GLY A 250 -2.63 21.47 -13.76
CA GLY A 250 -2.19 21.47 -15.14
C GLY A 250 -3.05 22.38 -16.00
#